data_82aec64039a5c69fe846800a18fcfdb0
#
_entry.id   82aec64039a5c69fe846800a18fcfdb0
#
_cell.length_a   1.000
_cell.length_b   1.000
_cell.length_c   1.000
_cell.angle_alpha   90.00
_cell.angle_beta   90.00
_cell.angle_gamma   90.00
#
_symmetry.space_group_name_H-M   'P 1'
#
loop_
_entity.id
_entity.type
_entity.pdbx_description
1 polymer ?
#
loop_
_entity_poly.entity_id
_entity_poly.type
_entity_poly.pdbx_seq_one_letter_code
_entity_poly.pdbx_strand_id
1 'polypeptide(L)'
;MKSVELMMKWGYEGVKKFIGGNPVQKIINSPRQVQEGLAVDLRACNDYKNGLKAAANISCPTLCILGDKDKMVPLEKGKKMSISIKNSQLEVLKECGHIIIFEKAFEMREIVKNFVQKNHK
;
A
#
# COMPACT_ATOMS: atom_id res chain seq x y z
N MET A 1 -20.09 -6.95 5.73
CA MET A 1 -19.16 -8.09 5.87
C MET A 1 -18.48 -8.44 4.55
N LYS A 2 -19.19 -8.79 3.48
CA LYS A 2 -18.57 -9.17 2.19
C LYS A 2 -17.54 -8.17 1.61
N SER A 3 -17.74 -6.86 1.77
CA SER A 3 -16.82 -5.85 1.22
C SER A 3 -15.48 -5.82 1.95
N VAL A 4 -15.47 -5.95 3.28
CA VAL A 4 -14.23 -5.98 4.09
C VAL A 4 -13.45 -7.24 3.77
N GLU A 5 -14.10 -8.40 3.71
CA GLU A 5 -13.48 -9.68 3.35
C GLU A 5 -12.86 -9.63 1.95
N LEU A 6 -13.54 -8.97 0.99
CA LEU A 6 -13.05 -8.82 -0.38
C LEU A 6 -11.81 -7.91 -0.43
N MET A 7 -11.83 -6.76 0.26
CA MET A 7 -10.69 -5.85 0.37
C MET A 7 -9.50 -6.54 1.01
N MET A 8 -9.73 -7.30 2.07
CA MET A 8 -8.67 -8.03 2.75
C MET A 8 -8.09 -9.14 1.87
N LYS A 9 -8.95 -9.85 1.11
CA LYS A 9 -8.50 -10.83 0.12
C LYS A 9 -7.64 -10.19 -0.97
N TRP A 10 -8.00 -9.01 -1.44
CA TRP A 10 -7.24 -8.28 -2.45
C TRP A 10 -5.93 -7.70 -1.90
N GLY A 11 -5.91 -7.29 -0.62
CA GLY A 11 -4.72 -6.76 0.03
C GLY A 11 -3.62 -7.78 0.26
N TYR A 12 -3.98 -9.07 0.40
CA TYR A 12 -3.03 -10.15 0.74
C TYR A 12 -2.91 -11.18 -0.38
N GLU A 13 -2.53 -10.76 -1.55
CA GLU A 13 -2.27 -11.68 -2.65
C GLU A 13 -0.88 -12.29 -2.49
N GLY A 14 -0.80 -13.51 -2.01
CA GLY A 14 0.45 -14.26 -1.96
C GLY A 14 0.94 -14.65 -0.57
N VAL A 15 0.38 -14.12 0.50
CA VAL A 15 0.76 -14.54 1.85
C VAL A 15 0.13 -15.88 2.18
N LYS A 16 0.93 -16.93 2.19
CA LYS A 16 0.48 -18.30 2.47
C LYS A 16 0.54 -18.68 3.96
N LYS A 17 1.35 -18.01 4.78
CA LYS A 17 1.49 -18.28 6.22
C LYS A 17 1.89 -17.04 6.99
N PHE A 18 1.22 -16.75 8.10
CA PHE A 18 1.63 -15.75 9.09
C PHE A 18 2.16 -16.45 10.35
N ILE A 19 3.34 -16.05 10.80
CA ILE A 19 3.85 -16.43 12.12
C ILE A 19 3.17 -15.52 13.15
N GLY A 20 2.50 -16.08 14.14
CA GLY A 20 1.81 -15.33 15.20
C GLY A 20 0.33 -14.98 14.91
N GLY A 21 -0.28 -15.66 13.93
CA GLY A 21 -1.70 -15.51 13.57
C GLY A 21 -1.95 -14.53 12.42
N ASN A 22 -3.09 -14.69 11.78
CA ASN A 22 -3.46 -13.86 10.64
C ASN A 22 -3.92 -12.46 11.10
N PRO A 23 -3.19 -11.38 10.82
CA PRO A 23 -3.59 -10.03 11.21
C PRO A 23 -4.89 -9.59 10.55
N VAL A 24 -5.22 -10.12 9.38
CA VAL A 24 -6.49 -9.92 8.69
C VAL A 24 -7.64 -10.45 9.51
N GLN A 25 -7.50 -11.65 10.09
CA GLN A 25 -8.55 -12.24 10.91
C GLN A 25 -8.83 -11.41 12.17
N LYS A 26 -7.81 -10.76 12.72
CA LYS A 26 -7.97 -9.83 13.85
C LYS A 26 -8.80 -8.60 13.47
N ILE A 27 -8.61 -8.07 12.25
CA ILE A 27 -9.38 -6.93 11.76
C ILE A 27 -10.82 -7.34 11.43
N ILE A 28 -11.04 -8.51 10.81
CA ILE A 28 -12.37 -9.05 10.51
C ILE A 28 -13.17 -9.28 11.79
N ASN A 29 -12.49 -9.74 12.84
CA ASN A 29 -13.09 -10.00 14.15
C ASN A 29 -13.15 -8.74 15.05
N SER A 30 -12.75 -7.56 14.54
CA SER A 30 -12.79 -6.34 15.33
C SER A 30 -14.22 -5.82 15.54
N PRO A 31 -14.44 -4.99 16.58
CA PRO A 31 -15.76 -4.47 16.90
C PRO A 31 -16.43 -3.75 15.74
N ARG A 32 -17.75 -3.77 15.69
CA ARG A 32 -18.59 -3.15 14.65
C ARG A 32 -18.26 -1.70 14.34
N GLN A 33 -17.77 -0.94 15.33
CA GLN A 33 -17.34 0.46 15.18
C GLN A 33 -16.25 0.66 14.12
N VAL A 34 -15.33 -0.30 13.97
CA VAL A 34 -14.30 -0.26 12.91
C VAL A 34 -14.91 -0.40 11.52
N GLN A 35 -16.00 -1.16 11.40
CA GLN A 35 -16.69 -1.36 10.13
C GLN A 35 -17.49 -0.13 9.68
N GLU A 36 -18.04 0.64 10.61
CA GLU A 36 -18.75 1.89 10.32
C GLU A 36 -17.78 2.98 9.86
N GLY A 37 -16.62 3.12 10.52
CA GLY A 37 -15.54 4.01 10.12
C GLY A 37 -15.03 3.72 8.70
N LEU A 38 -14.87 2.46 8.34
CA LEU A 38 -14.40 2.06 7.02
C LEU A 38 -15.28 2.59 5.88
N ALA A 39 -16.60 2.65 6.05
CA ALA A 39 -17.49 3.19 5.02
C ALA A 39 -17.29 4.70 4.80
N VAL A 40 -16.94 5.44 5.85
CA VAL A 40 -16.60 6.86 5.79
C VAL A 40 -15.26 7.05 5.07
N ASP A 41 -14.25 6.27 5.44
CA ASP A 41 -12.92 6.33 4.85
C ASP A 41 -12.95 6.00 3.36
N LEU A 42 -13.68 4.97 2.95
CA LEU A 42 -13.84 4.60 1.55
C LEU A 42 -14.54 5.69 0.72
N ARG A 43 -15.54 6.38 1.29
CA ARG A 43 -16.16 7.53 0.62
C ARG A 43 -15.16 8.66 0.47
N ALA A 44 -14.42 9.01 1.52
CA ALA A 44 -13.38 10.04 1.47
C ALA A 44 -12.32 9.73 0.39
N CYS A 45 -11.85 8.47 0.31
CA CYS A 45 -10.95 8.02 -0.74
C CYS A 45 -11.57 8.15 -2.13
N ASN A 46 -12.86 7.77 -2.29
CA ASN A 46 -13.54 7.88 -3.57
C ASN A 46 -13.76 9.33 -4.00
N ASP A 47 -13.99 10.24 -3.06
CA ASP A 47 -14.25 11.66 -3.35
C ASP A 47 -12.97 12.46 -3.58
N TYR A 48 -11.81 11.95 -3.16
CA TYR A 48 -10.52 12.60 -3.39
C TYR A 48 -10.06 12.47 -4.84
N LYS A 49 -10.13 13.56 -5.60
CA LYS A 49 -9.81 13.58 -7.05
C LYS A 49 -8.45 14.23 -7.38
N ASN A 50 -7.80 14.85 -6.40
CA ASN A 50 -6.61 15.67 -6.63
C ASN A 50 -5.27 14.96 -6.45
N GLY A 51 -5.26 13.62 -6.33
CA GLY A 51 -4.05 12.84 -5.98
C GLY A 51 -2.86 13.09 -6.90
N LEU A 52 -3.04 13.06 -8.22
CA LEU A 52 -1.94 13.29 -9.17
C LEU A 52 -1.44 14.76 -9.13
N LYS A 53 -2.33 15.72 -8.94
CA LYS A 53 -1.95 17.13 -8.79
C LYS A 53 -1.16 17.35 -7.50
N ALA A 54 -1.57 16.71 -6.41
CA ALA A 54 -0.83 16.74 -5.15
C ALA A 54 0.55 16.07 -5.29
N ALA A 55 0.62 14.92 -5.94
CA ALA A 55 1.87 14.22 -6.23
C ALA A 55 2.86 15.08 -7.02
N ALA A 56 2.40 15.82 -8.03
CA ALA A 56 3.25 16.71 -8.81
C ALA A 56 3.87 17.87 -8.00
N ASN A 57 3.29 18.22 -6.86
CA ASN A 57 3.81 19.26 -5.96
C ASN A 57 4.83 18.73 -4.92
N ILE A 58 5.09 17.43 -4.88
CA ILE A 58 6.10 16.84 -3.99
C ILE A 58 7.48 17.17 -4.55
N SER A 59 8.30 17.87 -3.76
CA SER A 59 9.65 18.29 -4.13
C SER A 59 10.75 17.49 -3.43
N CYS A 60 10.45 16.84 -2.31
CA CYS A 60 11.42 16.02 -1.57
C CYS A 60 11.73 14.71 -2.30
N PRO A 61 12.89 14.07 -2.03
CA PRO A 61 13.17 12.72 -2.48
C PRO A 61 12.05 11.77 -2.00
N THR A 62 11.50 11.00 -2.92
CA THR A 62 10.34 10.14 -2.66
C THR A 62 10.60 8.72 -3.13
N LEU A 63 10.33 7.75 -2.28
CA LEU A 63 10.37 6.34 -2.61
C LEU A 63 8.96 5.79 -2.76
N CYS A 64 8.65 5.25 -3.93
CA CYS A 64 7.41 4.54 -4.20
C CYS A 64 7.72 3.03 -4.25
N ILE A 65 7.08 2.24 -3.38
CA ILE A 65 7.21 0.78 -3.38
C ILE A 65 5.85 0.19 -3.74
N LEU A 66 5.80 -0.63 -4.76
CA LEU A 66 4.57 -1.23 -5.28
C LEU A 66 4.68 -2.76 -5.30
N GLY A 67 3.57 -3.46 -5.06
CA GLY A 67 3.45 -4.88 -5.29
C GLY A 67 2.90 -5.15 -6.71
N ASP A 68 3.47 -6.12 -7.42
CA ASP A 68 3.02 -6.46 -8.78
C ASP A 68 1.67 -7.21 -8.80
N LYS A 69 1.25 -7.76 -7.65
CA LYS A 69 -0.05 -8.45 -7.45
C LYS A 69 -1.06 -7.60 -6.69
N ASP A 70 -0.77 -6.31 -6.48
CA ASP A 70 -1.68 -5.42 -5.77
C ASP A 70 -2.99 -5.22 -6.57
N LYS A 71 -4.10 -5.67 -5.97
CA LYS A 71 -5.45 -5.54 -6.53
C LYS A 71 -6.21 -4.32 -6.01
N MET A 72 -5.73 -3.70 -4.94
CA MET A 72 -6.33 -2.47 -4.40
C MET A 72 -5.82 -1.24 -5.15
N VAL A 73 -4.51 -1.18 -5.41
CA VAL A 73 -3.88 -0.14 -6.23
C VAL A 73 -3.18 -0.84 -7.40
N PRO A 74 -3.84 -0.98 -8.55
CA PRO A 74 -3.24 -1.63 -9.71
C PRO A 74 -1.90 -1.01 -10.07
N LEU A 75 -0.91 -1.84 -10.39
CA LEU A 75 0.48 -1.44 -10.63
C LEU A 75 0.61 -0.22 -11.55
N GLU A 76 -0.16 -0.17 -12.63
CA GLU A 76 -0.12 0.96 -13.58
C GLU A 76 -0.59 2.28 -12.97
N LYS A 77 -1.51 2.24 -12.01
CA LYS A 77 -1.95 3.44 -11.27
C LYS A 77 -0.86 3.94 -10.33
N GLY A 78 -0.19 3.03 -9.62
CA GLY A 78 0.96 3.35 -8.77
C GLY A 78 2.13 3.90 -9.56
N LYS A 79 2.47 3.32 -10.71
CA LYS A 79 3.49 3.82 -11.63
C LYS A 79 3.16 5.24 -12.12
N LYS A 80 1.91 5.48 -12.52
CA LYS A 80 1.47 6.81 -12.96
C LYS A 80 1.64 7.85 -11.87
N MET A 81 1.33 7.51 -10.62
CA MET A 81 1.56 8.38 -9.47
C MET A 81 3.05 8.66 -9.26
N SER A 82 3.89 7.63 -9.27
CA SER A 82 5.35 7.78 -9.13
C SER A 82 5.93 8.71 -10.19
N ILE A 83 5.58 8.52 -11.45
CA ILE A 83 6.04 9.39 -12.55
C ILE A 83 5.61 10.86 -12.36
N SER A 84 4.49 11.11 -11.67
CA SER A 84 4.03 12.46 -11.37
C SER A 84 4.89 13.19 -10.32
N ILE A 85 5.70 12.47 -9.55
CA ILE A 85 6.57 13.02 -8.51
C ILE A 85 7.97 13.25 -9.11
N LYS A 86 8.43 14.50 -9.16
CA LYS A 86 9.68 14.89 -9.83
C LYS A 86 10.91 14.13 -9.37
N ASN A 87 11.05 13.89 -8.07
CA ASN A 87 12.22 13.24 -7.45
C ASN A 87 11.83 11.87 -6.88
N SER A 88 11.12 11.05 -7.65
CA SER A 88 10.71 9.72 -7.21
C SER A 88 11.66 8.63 -7.67
N GLN A 89 11.85 7.66 -6.80
CA GLN A 89 12.41 6.34 -7.10
C GLN A 89 11.28 5.32 -6.99
N LEU A 90 11.13 4.45 -7.99
CA LEU A 90 10.13 3.41 -8.02
C LEU A 90 10.77 2.04 -7.84
N GLU A 91 10.25 1.27 -6.90
CA GLU A 91 10.58 -0.14 -6.68
C GLU A 91 9.33 -1.00 -6.81
N VAL A 92 9.44 -2.09 -7.54
CA VAL A 92 8.34 -3.04 -7.75
C VAL A 92 8.72 -4.38 -7.17
N LEU A 93 7.99 -4.84 -6.16
CA LEU A 93 8.19 -6.13 -5.53
C LEU A 93 7.35 -7.19 -6.23
N LYS A 94 8.03 -8.26 -6.68
CA LYS A 94 7.40 -9.40 -7.35
C LYS A 94 6.66 -10.29 -6.35
N GLU A 95 5.56 -10.91 -6.82
CA GLU A 95 4.71 -11.80 -6.01
C GLU A 95 4.32 -11.15 -4.67
N CYS A 96 3.89 -9.86 -4.74
CA CYS A 96 3.55 -9.05 -3.60
C CYS A 96 2.23 -8.30 -3.85
N GLY A 97 1.32 -8.35 -2.87
CA GLY A 97 0.06 -7.63 -2.91
C GLY A 97 0.16 -6.22 -2.30
N HIS A 98 -0.95 -5.77 -1.70
CA HIS A 98 -1.06 -4.41 -1.16
C HIS A 98 -0.32 -4.21 0.17
N ILE A 99 -0.28 -5.24 1.02
CA ILE A 99 0.25 -5.11 2.38
C ILE A 99 1.73 -5.52 2.43
N ILE A 100 2.55 -4.76 1.73
CA ILE A 100 3.99 -4.99 1.52
C ILE A 100 4.73 -5.25 2.82
N ILE A 101 4.41 -4.50 3.89
CA ILE A 101 5.07 -4.62 5.20
C ILE A 101 4.92 -6.00 5.85
N PHE A 102 3.90 -6.78 5.46
CA PHE A 102 3.70 -8.14 5.94
C PHE A 102 4.13 -9.19 4.91
N GLU A 103 4.01 -8.87 3.62
CA GLU A 103 4.29 -9.82 2.55
C GLU A 103 5.77 -9.87 2.21
N LYS A 104 6.46 -8.73 2.27
CA LYS A 104 7.85 -8.52 1.84
C LYS A 104 8.62 -7.63 2.83
N ALA A 105 8.44 -7.88 4.13
CA ALA A 105 9.01 -7.05 5.19
C ALA A 105 10.54 -6.88 5.10
N PHE A 106 11.26 -7.95 4.76
CA PHE A 106 12.72 -7.91 4.66
C PHE A 106 13.16 -7.09 3.44
N GLU A 107 12.62 -7.38 2.27
CA GLU A 107 12.93 -6.66 1.03
C GLU A 107 12.58 -5.17 1.15
N MET A 108 11.40 -4.87 1.71
CA MET A 108 10.98 -3.49 1.95
C MET A 108 11.95 -2.76 2.87
N ARG A 109 12.38 -3.38 3.97
CA ARG A 109 13.34 -2.80 4.91
C ARG A 109 14.65 -2.43 4.23
N GLU A 110 15.22 -3.32 3.41
CA GLU A 110 16.48 -3.07 2.71
C GLU A 110 16.34 -1.95 1.67
N ILE A 111 15.23 -1.91 0.95
CA ILE A 111 14.93 -0.84 -0.01
C ILE A 111 14.85 0.53 0.70
N VAL A 112 14.09 0.61 1.79
CA VAL A 112 13.94 1.85 2.59
C VAL A 112 15.28 2.29 3.17
N LYS A 113 16.05 1.37 3.75
CA LYS A 113 17.37 1.64 4.30
C LYS A 113 18.31 2.25 3.25
N ASN A 114 18.38 1.63 2.08
CA ASN A 114 19.24 2.09 0.99
C ASN A 114 18.80 3.47 0.49
N PHE A 115 17.49 3.70 0.36
CA PHE A 115 16.95 4.99 -0.03
C PHE A 115 17.27 6.10 0.97
N VAL A 116 17.10 5.84 2.27
CA VAL A 116 17.41 6.79 3.34
C VAL A 116 18.91 7.12 3.33
N GLN A 117 19.77 6.10 3.29
CA GLN A 117 21.23 6.31 3.26
C GLN A 117 21.69 7.16 2.06
N LYS A 118 21.07 6.95 0.90
CA LYS A 118 21.40 7.72 -0.32
C LYS A 118 20.97 9.19 -0.24
N ASN A 119 19.86 9.47 0.44
CA ASN A 119 19.25 10.80 0.48
C ASN A 119 19.45 11.54 1.81
N HIS A 120 20.07 10.92 2.80
CA HIS A 120 20.43 11.53 4.08
C HIS A 120 21.83 12.17 3.92
N LYS A 121 21.86 13.47 3.66
CA LYS A 121 23.06 14.30 3.72
C LYS A 121 23.01 15.18 4.95
#